data_54e892410e286c6aa78652096e654c36
#
_entry.id   54e892410e286c6aa78652096e654c36
#
_cell.length_a   1.000
_cell.length_b   1.000
_cell.length_c   1.000
_cell.angle_alpha   90.00
_cell.angle_beta   90.00
_cell.angle_gamma   90.00
#
_symmetry.space_group_name_H-M   'P 1'
#
loop_
_entity.id
_entity.type
_entity.pdbx_description
1 polymer ?
#
loop_
_entity_poly.entity_id
_entity_poly.type
_entity_poly.pdbx_seq_one_letter_code
_entity_poly.pdbx_strand_id
1 'polypeptide(L)'
;MKNLTKLTALTLTAALALTACGSSAATAPAEESAAGSTAEAASGDLLSEIQAKGTITVAMEGTWAPWTYHDENDNLVGYDVEVATEIAKKLGVEPQFVEGEWDGLLAGLDAGRYDIMVNGVDITPERAEKYDFSTPYAFNRTAVITKADDDSINTLEDLKGKKTANTISSTYAELAEQYGATVTGVDDLNQTFELLLSGRIDATLNAEMTFYDYTKEHPDANVKIAVLTDDANQIAIPMRKGDETATLRTAIDAAIDELRADGTLKALSEKYFGRDISTEE
;
A
#
# COMPACT_ATOMS: atom_id res chain seq x y z
N MET A 1 57.89 -4.38 10.90
CA MET A 1 58.67 -3.50 10.01
C MET A 1 57.66 -2.50 9.45
N LYS A 2 57.48 -1.34 10.14
CA LYS A 2 58.06 -0.02 9.88
C LYS A 2 57.82 0.46 8.45
N ASN A 3 56.94 1.46 8.29
CA ASN A 3 57.13 2.89 7.95
C ASN A 3 55.75 3.47 7.65
N LEU A 4 55.20 4.39 8.28
CA LEU A 4 55.38 5.78 8.77
C LEU A 4 56.03 6.73 7.77
N THR A 5 55.28 7.69 7.22
CA THR A 5 55.67 9.08 6.85
C THR A 5 54.47 9.83 6.28
N LYS A 6 53.99 10.82 6.95
CA LYS A 6 54.22 12.30 7.09
C LYS A 6 53.27 13.10 6.18
N LEU A 7 52.34 13.73 6.74
CA LEU A 7 52.08 15.20 6.98
C LEU A 7 52.66 16.19 5.97
N THR A 8 51.83 16.97 5.34
CA THR A 8 52.12 18.43 5.14
C THR A 8 50.84 19.25 5.05
N ALA A 9 50.70 20.14 6.01
CA ALA A 9 49.76 21.26 6.02
C ALA A 9 50.34 22.43 5.22
N LEU A 10 49.50 23.16 4.53
CA LEU A 10 49.88 24.49 4.03
C LEU A 10 48.73 25.46 4.22
N THR A 11 48.88 26.31 5.22
CA THR A 11 48.14 27.53 5.46
C THR A 11 48.72 28.68 4.59
N LEU A 12 47.86 29.50 4.00
CA LEU A 12 48.26 30.85 3.66
C LEU A 12 47.09 31.83 3.80
N THR A 13 47.43 32.88 4.53
CA THR A 13 46.67 34.00 5.07
C THR A 13 46.54 35.17 4.10
N ALA A 14 45.43 35.91 4.22
CA ALA A 14 45.19 37.35 4.24
C ALA A 14 45.66 38.26 3.08
N ALA A 15 44.76 39.15 2.67
CA ALA A 15 44.97 40.59 2.78
C ALA A 15 43.71 41.39 2.46
N LEU A 16 43.35 42.26 3.41
CA LEU A 16 42.42 43.40 3.28
C LEU A 16 43.01 44.51 2.38
N ALA A 17 42.15 45.22 1.66
CA ALA A 17 42.37 46.58 1.30
C ALA A 17 41.04 47.36 1.23
N LEU A 18 40.83 48.23 2.21
CA LEU A 18 39.86 49.34 2.15
C LEU A 18 40.47 50.50 1.34
N THR A 19 39.66 51.14 0.49
CA THR A 19 39.81 52.55 0.22
C THR A 19 38.46 53.21 -0.01
N ALA A 20 38.31 54.35 0.57
CA ALA A 20 37.12 55.14 0.77
C ALA A 20 36.98 56.31 -0.25
N CYS A 21 35.76 56.86 -0.27
CA CYS A 21 35.35 58.23 -0.57
C CYS A 21 35.19 58.67 -2.04
N GLY A 22 33.99 59.25 -2.28
CA GLY A 22 33.70 60.21 -3.35
C GLY A 22 32.20 60.47 -3.50
N SER A 23 31.69 61.49 -2.78
CA SER A 23 30.36 62.09 -2.92
C SER A 23 30.12 62.68 -4.29
N SER A 24 28.93 62.56 -4.87
CA SER A 24 28.20 63.68 -5.50
C SER A 24 26.78 63.28 -5.82
N ALA A 25 25.86 64.14 -5.38
CA ALA A 25 24.43 64.06 -5.58
C ALA A 25 24.02 64.38 -7.03
N ALA A 26 23.00 63.66 -7.54
CA ALA A 26 21.98 64.19 -8.45
C ALA A 26 20.80 63.21 -8.62
N THR A 27 19.65 63.68 -8.17
CA THR A 27 18.29 63.55 -8.73
C THR A 27 17.78 62.19 -9.22
N ALA A 28 16.70 61.75 -8.55
CA ALA A 28 15.77 60.68 -8.95
C ALA A 28 15.05 60.96 -10.26
N PRO A 29 14.51 59.93 -10.93
CA PRO A 29 13.09 59.66 -10.74
C PRO A 29 12.78 58.22 -10.30
N ALA A 30 11.61 58.11 -9.71
CA ALA A 30 10.97 56.88 -9.26
C ALA A 30 10.58 55.99 -10.44
N GLU A 31 10.89 54.75 -10.34
CA GLU A 31 10.08 53.71 -11.00
C GLU A 31 10.13 52.39 -10.22
N GLU A 32 8.93 52.00 -9.89
CA GLU A 32 8.34 50.66 -9.79
C GLU A 32 8.99 49.63 -8.89
N SER A 33 8.36 49.54 -7.76
CA SER A 33 8.26 48.41 -6.90
C SER A 33 7.93 47.12 -7.71
N ALA A 34 8.94 46.35 -8.03
CA ALA A 34 8.73 44.92 -8.32
C ALA A 34 8.46 44.25 -6.99
N ALA A 35 7.19 44.14 -6.64
CA ALA A 35 6.71 43.18 -5.64
C ALA A 35 7.18 41.82 -6.08
N GLY A 36 8.19 41.29 -5.41
CA GLY A 36 8.50 39.88 -5.42
C GLY A 36 7.28 39.14 -4.87
N SER A 37 6.41 38.68 -5.76
CA SER A 37 5.45 37.68 -5.48
C SER A 37 6.24 36.43 -5.09
N THR A 38 6.39 36.22 -3.78
CA THR A 38 6.54 34.84 -3.29
C THR A 38 5.29 34.09 -3.76
N ALA A 39 5.42 33.38 -4.86
CA ALA A 39 4.48 32.36 -5.21
C ALA A 39 4.52 31.40 -4.02
N GLU A 40 3.55 31.55 -3.12
CA GLU A 40 3.06 30.49 -2.28
C GLU A 40 2.78 29.36 -3.29
N ALA A 41 3.57 28.28 -3.25
CA ALA A 41 3.27 27.08 -3.99
C ALA A 41 1.88 26.68 -3.51
N ALA A 42 0.87 26.95 -4.35
CA ALA A 42 -0.43 26.34 -4.17
C ALA A 42 -0.12 24.86 -4.06
N SER A 43 -0.51 24.23 -2.94
CA SER A 43 -0.51 22.79 -2.80
C SER A 43 -1.29 22.27 -4.01
N GLY A 44 -0.57 21.67 -4.97
CA GLY A 44 -1.17 21.26 -6.24
C GLY A 44 -2.26 20.26 -5.96
N ASP A 45 -3.36 20.35 -6.67
CA ASP A 45 -4.38 19.33 -6.70
C ASP A 45 -3.79 18.07 -7.36
N LEU A 46 -3.63 17.00 -6.57
CA LEU A 46 -2.93 15.79 -6.99
C LEU A 46 -3.56 15.16 -8.24
N LEU A 47 -4.89 15.19 -8.37
CA LEU A 47 -5.56 14.70 -9.58
C LEU A 47 -5.11 15.48 -10.84
N SER A 48 -5.04 16.80 -10.75
CA SER A 48 -4.59 17.64 -11.87
C SER A 48 -3.13 17.36 -12.23
N GLU A 49 -2.27 17.12 -11.25
CA GLU A 49 -0.87 16.74 -11.47
C GLU A 49 -0.75 15.39 -12.16
N ILE A 50 -1.50 14.37 -11.70
CA ILE A 50 -1.59 13.03 -12.29
C ILE A 50 -2.08 13.12 -13.74
N GLN A 51 -3.16 13.88 -14.00
CA GLN A 51 -3.70 14.05 -15.35
C GLN A 51 -2.74 14.79 -16.27
N ALA A 52 -2.06 15.83 -15.79
CA ALA A 52 -1.05 16.56 -16.56
C ALA A 52 0.18 15.68 -16.89
N LYS A 53 0.57 14.80 -15.97
CA LYS A 53 1.64 13.81 -16.17
C LYS A 53 1.21 12.67 -17.08
N GLY A 54 -0.11 12.36 -17.14
CA GLY A 54 -0.69 11.24 -17.88
C GLY A 54 -0.47 9.88 -17.24
N THR A 55 0.02 9.82 -16.00
CA THR A 55 0.27 8.56 -15.29
C THR A 55 -0.07 8.68 -13.81
N ILE A 56 -0.58 7.60 -13.22
CA ILE A 56 -0.80 7.43 -11.78
C ILE A 56 0.12 6.32 -11.24
N THR A 57 0.83 6.59 -10.14
CA THR A 57 1.69 5.59 -9.49
C THR A 57 0.88 4.81 -8.46
N VAL A 58 0.87 3.48 -8.61
CA VAL A 58 0.08 2.54 -7.80
C VAL A 58 1.01 1.59 -7.09
N ALA A 59 0.99 1.60 -5.76
CA ALA A 59 1.78 0.68 -4.94
C ALA A 59 1.03 -0.63 -4.69
N MET A 60 1.74 -1.76 -4.72
CA MET A 60 1.24 -3.11 -4.40
C MET A 60 2.38 -4.09 -4.10
N GLU A 61 2.07 -5.28 -3.59
CA GLU A 61 3.11 -6.26 -3.24
C GLU A 61 3.64 -7.04 -4.46
N GLY A 62 2.76 -7.52 -5.33
CA GLY A 62 3.15 -8.41 -6.44
C GLY A 62 3.43 -9.87 -6.02
N THR A 63 3.22 -10.23 -4.76
CA THR A 63 3.51 -11.57 -4.19
C THR A 63 2.33 -12.21 -3.47
N TRP A 64 1.12 -11.64 -3.60
CA TRP A 64 -0.08 -12.06 -2.89
C TRP A 64 -1.21 -12.46 -3.85
N ALA A 65 -1.16 -13.70 -4.35
CA ALA A 65 -2.21 -14.25 -5.20
C ALA A 65 -3.54 -14.46 -4.44
N PRO A 66 -4.69 -14.24 -5.07
CA PRO A 66 -4.92 -13.78 -6.44
C PRO A 66 -5.13 -12.26 -6.55
N TRP A 67 -4.72 -11.48 -5.52
CA TRP A 67 -4.88 -10.03 -5.46
C TRP A 67 -3.85 -9.30 -6.33
N THR A 68 -2.55 -9.54 -6.06
CA THR A 68 -1.42 -9.00 -6.81
C THR A 68 -0.33 -10.06 -6.87
N TYR A 69 0.05 -10.53 -8.06
CA TYR A 69 1.06 -11.57 -8.21
C TYR A 69 1.63 -11.61 -9.63
N HIS A 70 2.71 -12.35 -9.82
CA HIS A 70 3.28 -12.61 -11.13
C HIS A 70 2.79 -13.93 -11.69
N ASP A 71 2.35 -13.93 -12.95
CA ASP A 71 1.95 -15.14 -13.67
C ASP A 71 3.19 -15.95 -14.10
N GLU A 72 2.96 -17.10 -14.77
CA GLU A 72 4.02 -17.98 -15.27
C GLU A 72 4.98 -17.30 -16.28
N ASN A 73 4.59 -16.16 -16.86
CA ASN A 73 5.38 -15.39 -17.81
C ASN A 73 6.02 -14.16 -17.16
N ASP A 74 5.99 -14.07 -15.82
CA ASP A 74 6.50 -12.95 -15.03
C ASP A 74 5.77 -11.62 -15.30
N ASN A 75 4.48 -11.68 -15.68
CA ASN A 75 3.65 -10.50 -15.77
C ASN A 75 2.95 -10.24 -14.44
N LEU A 76 2.95 -8.99 -13.99
CA LEU A 76 2.17 -8.57 -12.83
C LEU A 76 0.68 -8.62 -13.18
N VAL A 77 -0.06 -9.44 -12.47
CA VAL A 77 -1.49 -9.71 -12.65
C VAL A 77 -2.21 -9.80 -11.32
N GLY A 78 -3.53 -9.88 -11.33
CA GLY A 78 -4.35 -10.04 -10.14
C GLY A 78 -5.55 -9.11 -10.14
N TYR A 79 -6.44 -9.35 -9.18
CA TYR A 79 -7.67 -8.57 -9.04
C TYR A 79 -7.37 -7.08 -8.87
N ASP A 80 -6.48 -6.74 -7.97
CA ASP A 80 -6.11 -5.35 -7.66
C ASP A 80 -5.37 -4.66 -8.81
N VAL A 81 -4.57 -5.41 -9.57
CA VAL A 81 -3.89 -4.89 -10.76
C VAL A 81 -4.91 -4.47 -11.81
N GLU A 82 -5.94 -5.30 -12.05
CA GLU A 82 -6.97 -4.96 -13.02
C GLU A 82 -7.93 -3.88 -12.52
N VAL A 83 -8.29 -3.89 -11.23
CA VAL A 83 -9.09 -2.80 -10.63
C VAL A 83 -8.36 -1.46 -10.76
N ALA A 84 -7.07 -1.40 -10.41
CA ALA A 84 -6.27 -0.19 -10.56
C ALA A 84 -6.16 0.27 -12.01
N THR A 85 -6.03 -0.69 -12.95
CA THR A 85 -5.97 -0.41 -14.39
C THR A 85 -7.29 0.20 -14.89
N GLU A 86 -8.44 -0.36 -14.50
CA GLU A 86 -9.74 0.17 -14.91
C GLU A 86 -10.02 1.55 -14.28
N ILE A 87 -9.62 1.77 -13.01
CA ILE A 87 -9.70 3.08 -12.37
C ILE A 87 -8.83 4.11 -13.14
N ALA A 88 -7.57 3.77 -13.44
CA ALA A 88 -6.67 4.65 -14.20
C ALA A 88 -7.26 5.04 -15.56
N LYS A 89 -7.89 4.10 -16.29
CA LYS A 89 -8.62 4.37 -17.54
C LYS A 89 -9.77 5.36 -17.35
N LYS A 90 -10.54 5.24 -16.25
CA LYS A 90 -11.63 6.19 -15.93
C LYS A 90 -11.08 7.58 -15.61
N LEU A 91 -9.89 7.67 -14.99
CA LEU A 91 -9.19 8.94 -14.73
C LEU A 91 -8.53 9.53 -16.00
N GLY A 92 -8.44 8.77 -17.10
CA GLY A 92 -7.81 9.17 -18.36
C GLY A 92 -6.29 9.14 -18.32
N VAL A 93 -5.68 8.25 -17.52
CA VAL A 93 -4.23 8.11 -17.33
C VAL A 93 -3.79 6.65 -17.40
N GLU A 94 -2.48 6.41 -17.51
CA GLU A 94 -1.88 5.07 -17.47
C GLU A 94 -1.39 4.72 -16.06
N PRO A 95 -1.64 3.51 -15.54
CA PRO A 95 -1.09 3.09 -14.25
C PRO A 95 0.39 2.78 -14.37
N GLN A 96 1.17 3.18 -13.35
CA GLN A 96 2.56 2.78 -13.14
C GLN A 96 2.64 2.02 -11.83
N PHE A 97 2.78 0.71 -11.91
CA PHE A 97 2.87 -0.15 -10.75
C PHE A 97 4.24 -0.08 -10.11
N VAL A 98 4.27 -0.02 -8.78
CA VAL A 98 5.48 -0.03 -7.96
C VAL A 98 5.31 -1.11 -6.91
N GLU A 99 6.13 -2.14 -7.02
CA GLU A 99 6.10 -3.29 -6.13
C GLU A 99 7.00 -3.08 -4.90
N GLY A 100 6.60 -3.64 -3.77
CA GLY A 100 7.35 -3.59 -2.53
C GLY A 100 6.74 -4.47 -1.45
N GLU A 101 7.47 -4.66 -0.36
CA GLU A 101 6.96 -5.40 0.79
C GLU A 101 5.92 -4.58 1.55
N TRP A 102 4.88 -5.25 2.08
CA TRP A 102 3.74 -4.64 2.76
C TRP A 102 4.13 -3.54 3.77
N ASP A 103 5.06 -3.85 4.68
CA ASP A 103 5.48 -2.92 5.73
C ASP A 103 6.08 -1.61 5.19
N GLY A 104 6.61 -1.64 3.97
CA GLY A 104 7.17 -0.49 3.28
C GLY A 104 6.17 0.33 2.46
N LEU A 105 5.04 -0.27 2.05
CA LEU A 105 4.09 0.36 1.11
C LEU A 105 3.37 1.56 1.73
N LEU A 106 2.77 1.41 2.92
CA LEU A 106 2.09 2.51 3.60
C LEU A 106 3.06 3.65 3.96
N ALA A 107 4.28 3.32 4.42
CA ALA A 107 5.31 4.31 4.68
C ALA A 107 5.77 5.04 3.41
N GLY A 108 5.76 4.35 2.27
CA GLY A 108 6.03 4.93 0.96
C GLY A 108 4.93 5.87 0.50
N LEU A 109 3.66 5.54 0.78
CA LEU A 109 2.52 6.40 0.52
C LEU A 109 2.61 7.70 1.32
N ASP A 110 2.92 7.62 2.62
CA ASP A 110 3.15 8.78 3.49
C ASP A 110 4.25 9.71 2.94
N ALA A 111 5.32 9.10 2.44
CA ALA A 111 6.46 9.82 1.86
C ALA A 111 6.19 10.37 0.45
N GLY A 112 4.99 10.17 -0.11
CA GLY A 112 4.63 10.61 -1.47
C GLY A 112 5.41 9.89 -2.58
N ARG A 113 5.87 8.67 -2.35
CA ARG A 113 6.54 7.84 -3.37
C ARG A 113 5.55 7.31 -4.40
N TYR A 114 4.30 7.18 -4.00
CA TYR A 114 3.16 6.69 -4.79
C TYR A 114 1.99 7.65 -4.63
N ASP A 115 1.10 7.63 -5.60
CA ASP A 115 -0.12 8.42 -5.54
C ASP A 115 -1.20 7.69 -4.73
N ILE A 116 -1.33 6.36 -4.93
CA ILE A 116 -2.28 5.48 -4.26
C ILE A 116 -1.65 4.11 -3.97
N MET A 117 -2.29 3.33 -3.11
CA MET A 117 -1.97 1.91 -2.90
C MET A 117 -3.22 1.07 -3.18
N VAL A 118 -3.08 0.02 -4.02
CA VAL A 118 -4.14 -0.95 -4.30
C VAL A 118 -3.57 -2.35 -4.01
N ASN A 119 -3.93 -2.89 -2.85
CA ASN A 119 -3.35 -4.13 -2.32
C ASN A 119 -4.26 -4.74 -1.23
N GLY A 120 -5.55 -4.90 -1.52
CA GLY A 120 -6.49 -5.49 -0.58
C GLY A 120 -6.53 -4.80 0.79
N VAL A 121 -6.43 -3.47 0.83
CA VAL A 121 -6.23 -2.74 2.08
C VAL A 121 -7.55 -2.58 2.84
N ASP A 122 -7.64 -3.21 4.00
CA ASP A 122 -8.78 -3.06 4.92
C ASP A 122 -8.88 -1.64 5.45
N ILE A 123 -10.09 -1.09 5.49
CA ILE A 123 -10.39 0.11 6.27
C ILE A 123 -10.42 -0.28 7.75
N THR A 124 -9.51 0.27 8.53
CA THR A 124 -9.54 0.16 10.00
C THR A 124 -9.63 1.55 10.64
N PRO A 125 -10.13 1.67 11.87
CA PRO A 125 -10.15 2.95 12.58
C PRO A 125 -8.76 3.58 12.68
N GLU A 126 -7.72 2.78 12.96
CA GLU A 126 -6.34 3.27 13.05
C GLU A 126 -5.83 3.80 11.72
N ARG A 127 -6.07 3.06 10.62
CA ARG A 127 -5.67 3.50 9.27
C ARG A 127 -6.43 4.73 8.81
N ALA A 128 -7.73 4.84 9.13
CA ALA A 128 -8.57 6.00 8.80
C ALA A 128 -8.19 7.28 9.56
N GLU A 129 -7.43 7.17 10.67
CA GLU A 129 -6.82 8.34 11.32
C GLU A 129 -5.68 8.94 10.48
N LYS A 130 -4.95 8.10 9.73
CA LYS A 130 -3.74 8.47 8.98
C LYS A 130 -3.98 8.71 7.50
N TYR A 131 -4.93 7.96 6.91
CA TYR A 131 -5.21 7.95 5.47
C TYR A 131 -6.64 8.36 5.18
N ASP A 132 -6.86 8.93 4.00
CA ASP A 132 -8.17 9.01 3.37
C ASP A 132 -8.35 7.76 2.51
N PHE A 133 -9.55 7.18 2.54
CA PHE A 133 -9.89 5.99 1.78
C PHE A 133 -10.93 6.31 0.71
N SER A 134 -10.87 5.56 -0.40
CA SER A 134 -11.98 5.51 -1.35
C SER A 134 -13.21 4.81 -0.77
N THR A 135 -14.32 4.84 -1.49
CA THR A 135 -15.39 3.86 -1.28
C THR A 135 -14.82 2.44 -1.45
N PRO A 136 -15.32 1.43 -0.68
CA PRO A 136 -14.86 0.05 -0.82
C PRO A 136 -15.08 -0.48 -2.23
N TYR A 137 -14.10 -1.18 -2.80
CA TYR A 137 -14.23 -1.85 -4.10
C TYR A 137 -14.40 -3.36 -3.96
N ALA A 138 -14.13 -3.91 -2.78
CA ALA A 138 -14.31 -5.33 -2.46
C ALA A 138 -14.64 -5.53 -0.98
N PHE A 139 -15.19 -6.71 -0.68
CA PHE A 139 -15.53 -7.15 0.68
C PHE A 139 -15.00 -8.57 0.86
N ASN A 140 -14.33 -8.84 1.97
CA ASN A 140 -13.70 -10.13 2.20
C ASN A 140 -13.62 -10.47 3.68
N ARG A 141 -13.91 -11.73 4.02
CA ARG A 141 -13.82 -12.21 5.41
C ARG A 141 -12.41 -12.72 5.72
N THR A 142 -12.03 -12.61 6.98
CA THR A 142 -10.79 -13.19 7.49
C THR A 142 -11.01 -14.66 7.82
N ALA A 143 -10.16 -15.52 7.25
CA ALA A 143 -10.10 -16.95 7.55
C ALA A 143 -8.94 -17.26 8.49
N VAL A 144 -9.19 -18.02 9.54
CA VAL A 144 -8.18 -18.72 10.33
C VAL A 144 -7.93 -20.06 9.66
N ILE A 145 -6.74 -20.26 9.15
CA ILE A 145 -6.34 -21.44 8.37
C ILE A 145 -5.46 -22.33 9.25
N THR A 146 -5.84 -23.60 9.36
CA THR A 146 -5.10 -24.63 10.12
C THR A 146 -4.77 -25.82 9.23
N LYS A 147 -3.99 -26.76 9.75
CA LYS A 147 -3.93 -28.09 9.11
C LYS A 147 -5.30 -28.77 9.18
N ALA A 148 -5.66 -29.54 8.15
CA ALA A 148 -6.97 -30.15 8.04
C ALA A 148 -7.26 -31.18 9.16
N ASP A 149 -6.22 -31.77 9.73
CA ASP A 149 -6.28 -32.71 10.84
C ASP A 149 -6.14 -32.07 12.23
N ASP A 150 -6.06 -30.75 12.33
CA ASP A 150 -6.05 -30.02 13.60
C ASP A 150 -7.45 -29.47 13.92
N ASP A 151 -8.05 -29.99 14.99
CA ASP A 151 -9.35 -29.58 15.51
C ASP A 151 -9.24 -28.74 16.79
N SER A 152 -8.06 -28.20 17.08
CA SER A 152 -7.80 -27.44 18.31
C SER A 152 -8.23 -25.98 18.25
N ILE A 153 -8.61 -25.46 17.05
CA ILE A 153 -9.10 -24.10 16.82
C ILE A 153 -10.46 -24.20 16.15
N ASN A 154 -11.49 -23.68 16.83
CA ASN A 154 -12.88 -23.68 16.37
C ASN A 154 -13.54 -22.30 16.52
N THR A 155 -12.92 -21.42 17.31
CA THR A 155 -13.32 -20.03 17.51
C THR A 155 -12.07 -19.14 17.50
N LEU A 156 -12.24 -17.83 17.41
CA LEU A 156 -11.12 -16.89 17.51
C LEU A 156 -10.44 -16.93 18.89
N GLU A 157 -11.19 -17.21 19.95
CA GLU A 157 -10.68 -17.34 21.32
C GLU A 157 -9.69 -18.50 21.47
N ASP A 158 -9.80 -19.53 20.64
CA ASP A 158 -8.90 -20.68 20.64
C ASP A 158 -7.49 -20.33 20.12
N LEU A 159 -7.30 -19.16 19.52
CA LEU A 159 -6.01 -18.63 19.12
C LEU A 159 -5.12 -18.30 20.33
N LYS A 160 -5.69 -18.21 21.54
CA LYS A 160 -4.93 -17.88 22.74
C LYS A 160 -3.79 -18.88 23.00
N GLY A 161 -2.56 -18.36 23.02
CA GLY A 161 -1.35 -19.14 23.23
C GLY A 161 -0.90 -19.97 22.01
N LYS A 162 -1.59 -19.87 20.88
CA LYS A 162 -1.18 -20.47 19.60
C LYS A 162 -0.07 -19.65 18.93
N LYS A 163 0.64 -20.29 18.02
CA LYS A 163 1.64 -19.65 17.16
C LYS A 163 1.03 -19.43 15.80
N THR A 164 1.13 -18.20 15.30
CA THR A 164 0.74 -17.85 13.92
C THR A 164 1.91 -17.25 13.16
N ALA A 165 1.80 -17.13 11.85
CA ALA A 165 2.73 -16.38 11.02
C ALA A 165 1.93 -15.51 10.04
N ASN A 166 2.27 -14.23 10.01
CA ASN A 166 1.64 -13.24 9.14
C ASN A 166 2.63 -12.11 8.88
N THR A 167 2.40 -11.33 7.85
CA THR A 167 3.11 -10.04 7.68
C THR A 167 2.78 -9.15 8.88
N ILE A 168 3.80 -8.63 9.51
CA ILE A 168 3.67 -7.74 10.68
C ILE A 168 2.81 -6.54 10.35
N SER A 169 2.27 -5.71 10.89
CA SER A 169 1.41 -4.56 10.54
C SER A 169 0.18 -4.89 9.65
N SER A 170 -0.07 -6.19 9.35
CA SER A 170 -1.30 -6.60 8.69
C SER A 170 -2.44 -6.74 9.70
N THR A 171 -3.69 -6.51 9.24
CA THR A 171 -4.89 -6.76 10.06
C THR A 171 -5.00 -8.21 10.52
N TYR A 172 -4.40 -9.13 9.79
CA TYR A 172 -4.33 -10.55 10.16
C TYR A 172 -3.43 -10.80 11.36
N ALA A 173 -2.26 -10.15 11.41
CA ALA A 173 -1.37 -10.21 12.58
C ALA A 173 -2.04 -9.56 13.80
N GLU A 174 -2.62 -8.37 13.62
CA GLU A 174 -3.33 -7.64 14.68
C GLU A 174 -4.48 -8.47 15.26
N LEU A 175 -5.30 -9.11 14.40
CA LEU A 175 -6.39 -9.98 14.85
C LEU A 175 -5.86 -11.18 15.63
N ALA A 176 -4.81 -11.84 15.17
CA ALA A 176 -4.21 -12.97 15.86
C ALA A 176 -3.67 -12.56 17.25
N GLU A 177 -2.98 -11.43 17.34
CA GLU A 177 -2.48 -10.89 18.62
C GLU A 177 -3.60 -10.47 19.56
N GLN A 178 -4.67 -9.87 19.05
CA GLN A 178 -5.85 -9.50 19.82
C GLN A 178 -6.47 -10.70 20.54
N TYR A 179 -6.45 -11.87 19.90
CA TYR A 179 -6.93 -13.12 20.50
C TYR A 179 -5.84 -13.90 21.21
N GLY A 180 -4.67 -13.31 21.43
CA GLY A 180 -3.60 -13.83 22.28
C GLY A 180 -2.70 -14.87 21.63
N ALA A 181 -2.64 -14.92 20.29
CA ALA A 181 -1.63 -15.67 19.58
C ALA A 181 -0.25 -15.00 19.66
N THR A 182 0.79 -15.77 19.40
CA THR A 182 2.15 -15.26 19.18
C THR A 182 2.43 -15.26 17.70
N VAL A 183 2.56 -14.07 17.10
CA VAL A 183 2.80 -13.90 15.68
C VAL A 183 4.28 -13.97 15.35
N THR A 184 4.63 -14.73 14.33
CA THR A 184 5.95 -14.71 13.68
C THR A 184 5.84 -13.91 12.40
N GLY A 185 6.68 -12.89 12.22
CA GLY A 185 6.72 -12.09 10.99
C GLY A 185 7.25 -12.88 9.80
N VAL A 186 6.57 -12.76 8.67
CA VAL A 186 6.96 -13.30 7.37
C VAL A 186 6.62 -12.27 6.29
N ASP A 187 7.32 -12.32 5.18
CA ASP A 187 7.22 -11.30 4.13
C ASP A 187 6.36 -11.75 2.94
N ASP A 188 6.02 -13.05 2.84
CA ASP A 188 5.18 -13.56 1.77
C ASP A 188 4.23 -14.70 2.22
N LEU A 189 3.18 -14.90 1.41
CA LEU A 189 2.13 -15.88 1.67
C LEU A 189 2.65 -17.33 1.69
N ASN A 190 3.56 -17.69 0.81
CA ASN A 190 4.04 -19.07 0.70
C ASN A 190 4.77 -19.50 1.98
N GLN A 191 5.53 -18.58 2.59
CA GLN A 191 6.18 -18.85 3.87
C GLN A 191 5.17 -19.21 4.97
N THR A 192 3.99 -18.57 5.00
CA THR A 192 2.97 -18.89 6.02
C THR A 192 2.48 -20.33 5.86
N PHE A 193 2.18 -20.77 4.64
CA PHE A 193 1.74 -22.14 4.36
C PHE A 193 2.85 -23.17 4.61
N GLU A 194 4.09 -22.88 4.27
CA GLU A 194 5.23 -23.75 4.57
C GLU A 194 5.40 -23.96 6.09
N LEU A 195 5.31 -22.88 6.88
CA LEU A 195 5.39 -22.94 8.33
C LEU A 195 4.22 -23.73 8.93
N LEU A 196 3.00 -23.55 8.40
CA LEU A 196 1.81 -24.26 8.83
C LEU A 196 1.92 -25.76 8.53
N LEU A 197 2.22 -26.12 7.28
CA LEU A 197 2.33 -27.52 6.85
C LEU A 197 3.46 -28.26 7.55
N SER A 198 4.59 -27.58 7.84
CA SER A 198 5.69 -28.16 8.62
C SER A 198 5.40 -28.25 10.13
N GLY A 199 4.28 -27.71 10.61
CA GLY A 199 3.90 -27.70 12.03
C GLY A 199 4.75 -26.77 12.92
N ARG A 200 5.38 -25.77 12.33
CA ARG A 200 6.12 -24.73 13.08
C ARG A 200 5.19 -23.69 13.68
N ILE A 201 4.03 -23.50 13.06
CA ILE A 201 2.92 -22.68 13.55
C ILE A 201 1.64 -23.52 13.62
N ASP A 202 0.70 -23.07 14.43
CA ASP A 202 -0.60 -23.74 14.63
C ASP A 202 -1.65 -23.26 13.62
N ALA A 203 -1.59 -21.98 13.23
CA ALA A 203 -2.51 -21.35 12.30
C ALA A 203 -1.85 -20.19 11.55
N THR A 204 -2.47 -19.77 10.45
CA THR A 204 -2.27 -18.46 9.82
C THR A 204 -3.62 -17.82 9.54
N LEU A 205 -3.67 -16.50 9.49
CA LEU A 205 -4.88 -15.75 9.14
C LEU A 205 -4.67 -15.10 7.77
N ASN A 206 -5.69 -15.10 6.93
CA ASN A 206 -5.64 -14.45 5.63
C ASN A 206 -7.04 -14.20 5.08
N ALA A 207 -7.12 -13.52 3.93
CA ALA A 207 -8.34 -13.40 3.16
C ALA A 207 -8.93 -14.79 2.83
N GLU A 208 -10.24 -14.96 3.00
CA GLU A 208 -10.94 -16.19 2.61
C GLU A 208 -10.62 -16.57 1.16
N MET A 209 -10.56 -15.59 0.27
CA MET A 209 -10.28 -15.81 -1.14
C MET A 209 -8.88 -16.32 -1.42
N THR A 210 -7.89 -15.89 -0.63
CA THR A 210 -6.51 -16.41 -0.71
C THR A 210 -6.43 -17.87 -0.35
N PHE A 211 -7.21 -18.34 0.63
CA PHE A 211 -7.29 -19.77 0.95
C PHE A 211 -7.86 -20.60 -0.21
N TYR A 212 -8.93 -20.13 -0.86
CA TYR A 212 -9.53 -20.87 -1.97
C TYR A 212 -8.61 -20.92 -3.19
N ASP A 213 -7.89 -19.83 -3.48
CA ASP A 213 -6.89 -19.82 -4.55
C ASP A 213 -5.74 -20.79 -4.24
N TYR A 214 -5.18 -20.71 -3.02
CA TYR A 214 -4.12 -21.63 -2.59
C TYR A 214 -4.53 -23.10 -2.70
N THR A 215 -5.73 -23.47 -2.26
CA THR A 215 -6.20 -24.87 -2.33
C THR A 215 -6.55 -25.33 -3.74
N LYS A 216 -6.89 -24.43 -4.64
CA LYS A 216 -7.08 -24.72 -6.06
C LYS A 216 -5.74 -25.06 -6.74
N GLU A 217 -4.68 -24.30 -6.44
CA GLU A 217 -3.33 -24.56 -6.96
C GLU A 217 -2.64 -25.74 -6.25
N HIS A 218 -3.02 -26.03 -5.00
CA HIS A 218 -2.47 -27.09 -4.15
C HIS A 218 -3.57 -28.03 -3.61
N PRO A 219 -4.24 -28.81 -4.48
CA PRO A 219 -5.42 -29.61 -4.10
C PRO A 219 -5.14 -30.69 -3.04
N ASP A 220 -3.89 -31.10 -2.90
CA ASP A 220 -3.46 -32.09 -1.91
C ASP A 220 -2.94 -31.46 -0.59
N ALA A 221 -2.98 -30.13 -0.47
CA ALA A 221 -2.53 -29.43 0.74
C ALA A 221 -3.42 -29.81 1.94
N ASN A 222 -2.79 -30.25 3.02
CA ASN A 222 -3.47 -30.61 4.27
C ASN A 222 -3.85 -29.37 5.08
N VAL A 223 -4.75 -28.54 4.55
CA VAL A 223 -5.21 -27.29 5.18
C VAL A 223 -6.74 -27.16 5.12
N LYS A 224 -7.29 -26.43 6.10
CA LYS A 224 -8.72 -26.06 6.14
C LYS A 224 -8.90 -24.65 6.70
N ILE A 225 -10.04 -24.04 6.39
CA ILE A 225 -10.55 -22.92 7.17
C ILE A 225 -11.13 -23.49 8.47
N ALA A 226 -10.54 -23.15 9.61
CA ALA A 226 -11.03 -23.55 10.92
C ALA A 226 -12.08 -22.56 11.43
N VAL A 227 -11.85 -21.25 11.21
CA VAL A 227 -12.77 -20.15 11.59
C VAL A 227 -12.85 -19.17 10.44
N LEU A 228 -14.03 -18.63 10.21
CA LEU A 228 -14.27 -17.52 9.28
C LEU A 228 -14.98 -16.43 10.07
N THR A 229 -14.53 -15.17 9.93
CA THR A 229 -15.18 -14.04 10.60
C THR A 229 -16.60 -13.84 10.09
N ASP A 230 -17.52 -13.39 10.97
CA ASP A 230 -18.91 -13.16 10.60
C ASP A 230 -19.03 -11.95 9.66
N ASP A 231 -18.35 -10.86 9.99
CA ASP A 231 -18.36 -9.62 9.22
C ASP A 231 -17.27 -9.63 8.14
N ALA A 232 -17.59 -9.05 6.99
CA ALA A 232 -16.64 -8.82 5.93
C ALA A 232 -15.86 -7.52 6.16
N ASN A 233 -14.56 -7.56 5.94
CA ASN A 233 -13.71 -6.39 5.88
C ASN A 233 -14.03 -5.57 4.62
N GLN A 234 -14.01 -4.26 4.74
CA GLN A 234 -14.16 -3.32 3.63
C GLN A 234 -12.79 -3.03 3.03
N ILE A 235 -12.61 -3.41 1.78
CA ILE A 235 -11.36 -3.25 1.04
C ILE A 235 -11.45 -1.99 0.20
N ALA A 236 -10.53 -1.04 0.41
CA ALA A 236 -10.54 0.27 -0.24
C ALA A 236 -9.13 0.76 -0.58
N ILE A 237 -9.05 1.87 -1.29
CA ILE A 237 -7.80 2.47 -1.77
C ILE A 237 -7.39 3.58 -0.81
N PRO A 238 -6.32 3.40 0.00
CA PRO A 238 -5.76 4.46 0.80
C PRO A 238 -4.97 5.46 -0.04
N MET A 239 -5.04 6.71 0.35
CA MET A 239 -4.25 7.82 -0.15
C MET A 239 -3.85 8.73 1.00
N ARG A 240 -2.85 9.59 0.80
CA ARG A 240 -2.44 10.55 1.83
C ARG A 240 -3.62 11.39 2.27
N LYS A 241 -3.69 11.66 3.56
CA LYS A 241 -4.75 12.48 4.13
C LYS A 241 -4.49 13.96 3.87
N GLY A 242 -5.51 14.67 3.36
CA GLY A 242 -5.43 16.11 3.17
C GLY A 242 -6.19 16.64 1.96
N ASP A 243 -6.27 17.98 1.86
CA ASP A 243 -7.02 18.65 0.81
C ASP A 243 -6.42 18.40 -0.59
N GLU A 244 -5.12 18.11 -0.67
CA GLU A 244 -4.41 17.85 -1.93
C GLU A 244 -4.92 16.59 -2.66
N THR A 245 -5.44 15.61 -1.90
CA THR A 245 -5.94 14.32 -2.42
C THR A 245 -7.45 14.28 -2.55
N ALA A 246 -8.19 15.28 -2.09
CA ALA A 246 -9.64 15.26 -2.01
C ALA A 246 -10.33 15.08 -3.37
N THR A 247 -9.81 15.72 -4.42
CA THR A 247 -10.33 15.60 -5.79
C THR A 247 -9.98 14.25 -6.40
N LEU A 248 -8.79 13.73 -6.14
CA LEU A 248 -8.39 12.37 -6.55
C LEU A 248 -9.30 11.34 -5.91
N ARG A 249 -9.56 11.44 -4.60
CA ARG A 249 -10.50 10.54 -3.90
C ARG A 249 -11.87 10.57 -4.55
N THR A 250 -12.44 11.77 -4.76
CA THR A 250 -13.74 11.91 -5.38
C THR A 250 -13.80 11.27 -6.78
N ALA A 251 -12.74 11.42 -7.56
CA ALA A 251 -12.66 10.84 -8.91
C ALA A 251 -12.51 9.30 -8.86
N ILE A 252 -11.76 8.77 -7.90
CA ILE A 252 -11.64 7.31 -7.66
C ILE A 252 -12.97 6.74 -7.19
N ASP A 253 -13.67 7.41 -6.26
CA ASP A 253 -15.00 7.00 -5.80
C ASP A 253 -15.99 6.91 -6.96
N ALA A 254 -16.03 7.93 -7.80
CA ALA A 254 -16.87 7.93 -9.01
C ALA A 254 -16.48 6.80 -9.99
N ALA A 255 -15.19 6.53 -10.18
CA ALA A 255 -14.73 5.44 -11.02
C ALA A 255 -15.16 4.07 -10.46
N ILE A 256 -15.02 3.84 -9.15
CA ILE A 256 -15.48 2.61 -8.49
C ILE A 256 -16.99 2.42 -8.63
N ASP A 257 -17.77 3.49 -8.45
CA ASP A 257 -19.23 3.44 -8.60
C ASP A 257 -19.65 3.10 -10.04
N GLU A 258 -18.98 3.69 -11.05
CA GLU A 258 -19.20 3.37 -12.45
C GLU A 258 -18.83 1.91 -12.77
N LEU A 259 -17.66 1.43 -12.32
CA LEU A 259 -17.19 0.05 -12.53
C LEU A 259 -18.10 -0.99 -11.81
N ARG A 260 -18.70 -0.61 -10.70
CA ARG A 260 -19.70 -1.43 -10.02
C ARG A 260 -21.02 -1.45 -10.82
N ALA A 261 -21.49 -0.29 -11.25
CA ALA A 261 -22.76 -0.15 -11.99
C ALA A 261 -22.75 -0.83 -13.36
N ASP A 262 -21.61 -0.80 -14.07
CA ASP A 262 -21.47 -1.44 -15.38
C ASP A 262 -21.12 -2.95 -15.30
N GLY A 263 -20.88 -3.48 -14.07
CA GLY A 263 -20.59 -4.88 -13.82
C GLY A 263 -19.13 -5.28 -13.98
N THR A 264 -18.23 -4.33 -14.22
CA THR A 264 -16.79 -4.61 -14.40
C THR A 264 -16.19 -5.18 -13.11
N LEU A 265 -16.46 -4.59 -11.93
CA LEU A 265 -15.96 -5.11 -10.65
C LEU A 265 -16.44 -6.53 -10.38
N LYS A 266 -17.71 -6.82 -10.69
CA LYS A 266 -18.26 -8.17 -10.59
C LYS A 266 -17.53 -9.15 -11.50
N ALA A 267 -17.33 -8.79 -12.77
CA ALA A 267 -16.66 -9.65 -13.74
C ALA A 267 -15.20 -9.94 -13.34
N LEU A 268 -14.48 -8.94 -12.84
CA LEU A 268 -13.13 -9.11 -12.31
C LEU A 268 -13.12 -9.99 -11.08
N SER A 269 -14.06 -9.78 -10.16
CA SER A 269 -14.24 -10.59 -8.96
C SER A 269 -14.49 -12.06 -9.30
N GLU A 270 -15.43 -12.33 -10.21
CA GLU A 270 -15.72 -13.69 -10.67
C GLU A 270 -14.53 -14.35 -11.39
N LYS A 271 -13.73 -13.56 -12.14
CA LYS A 271 -12.52 -14.04 -12.82
C LYS A 271 -11.48 -14.57 -11.84
N TYR A 272 -11.18 -13.80 -10.80
CA TYR A 272 -10.09 -14.12 -9.87
C TYR A 272 -10.54 -15.02 -8.70
N PHE A 273 -11.75 -14.82 -8.20
CA PHE A 273 -12.23 -15.48 -7.00
C PHE A 273 -13.35 -16.51 -7.22
N GLY A 274 -13.89 -16.57 -8.46
CA GLY A 274 -15.00 -17.47 -8.78
C GLY A 274 -16.34 -17.03 -8.16
N ARG A 275 -16.41 -15.87 -7.52
CA ARG A 275 -17.59 -15.29 -6.88
C ARG A 275 -17.51 -13.77 -6.86
N ASP A 276 -18.66 -13.12 -6.67
CA ASP A 276 -18.74 -11.68 -6.55
C ASP A 276 -18.38 -11.25 -5.11
N ILE A 277 -17.32 -10.48 -4.94
CA ILE A 277 -16.94 -9.82 -3.68
C ILE A 277 -16.99 -8.30 -3.81
N SER A 278 -17.53 -7.76 -4.89
CA SER A 278 -17.60 -6.32 -5.13
C SER A 278 -18.74 -5.63 -4.38
N THR A 279 -19.63 -6.40 -3.77
CA THR A 279 -20.75 -5.94 -2.95
C THR A 279 -20.75 -6.67 -1.61
N GLU A 280 -21.16 -5.98 -0.56
CA GLU A 280 -21.45 -6.58 0.74
C GLU A 280 -22.69 -7.48 0.61
N GLU A 281 -22.57 -8.77 0.97
CA GLU A 281 -23.67 -9.73 0.97
C GLU A 281 -24.57 -9.54 2.21
#